data_c6f80dd0251b4e5b10f888c05b64b6b1
#
_entry.id   c6f80dd0251b4e5b10f888c05b64b6b1
#
_cell.length_a   1.000
_cell.length_b   1.000
_cell.length_c   1.000
_cell.angle_alpha   90.00
_cell.angle_beta   90.00
_cell.angle_gamma   90.00
#
_symmetry.space_group_name_H-M   'P 1'
#
loop_
_entity.id
_entity.type
_entity.pdbx_description
1 polymer ?
#
loop_
_entity_poly.entity_id
_entity_poly.type
_entity_poly.pdbx_seq_one_letter_code
_entity_poly.pdbx_strand_id
1 'polypeptide(L)'
;AVPRISSYFINSSSAYLPSFVLLSEVNATIWQIDVNGDVISTDTYPLLFEPDEDDTRHYFTYAYDINNQGIAVGEGLTGDRITITRPNTSGRTESERVATVFRDGETIELLPREENIISQAIAINDENWVTGAVLRSQSDIARSRLFVYNLDTQEQHYPDGFFVSAGVTANAINNNNIVVGKADVDATSDTLRDTAAFMYNIDTEEFTNLNDLVSCDNPYELIEAVDINDDNEIIANARIKATNKYVTGNDIINSDGETEEIDSVVAVKLSPLSNGSIDECEIPEDEQPYERKGAATGLLAFFGLFAAVFMRRRLKK
;
A
#
# COMPACT_ATOMS: atom_id res chain seq x y z
N ALA A 1 -28.99 -2.95 -10.93
CA ALA A 1 -27.60 -3.28 -10.63
C ALA A 1 -26.90 -3.40 -11.98
N VAL A 2 -25.95 -2.52 -12.27
CA VAL A 2 -25.10 -2.60 -13.46
C VAL A 2 -23.98 -3.58 -13.12
N PRO A 3 -23.76 -4.63 -13.92
CA PRO A 3 -22.67 -5.56 -13.63
C PRO A 3 -21.31 -4.85 -13.74
N ARG A 4 -20.46 -5.03 -12.72
CA ARG A 4 -19.08 -4.56 -12.73
C ARG A 4 -18.28 -5.41 -13.69
N ILE A 5 -17.62 -4.82 -14.68
CA ILE A 5 -16.57 -5.50 -15.43
C ILE A 5 -15.45 -4.51 -15.72
N SER A 6 -14.32 -4.72 -15.08
CA SER A 6 -13.03 -4.20 -15.53
C SER A 6 -12.26 -5.37 -16.14
N SER A 7 -11.83 -5.25 -17.38
CA SER A 7 -10.94 -6.24 -17.97
C SER A 7 -9.81 -5.56 -18.72
N TYR A 8 -8.60 -6.05 -18.46
CA TYR A 8 -7.40 -5.65 -19.16
C TYR A 8 -7.30 -6.38 -20.49
N PHE A 9 -7.12 -5.67 -21.58
CA PHE A 9 -6.63 -6.28 -22.81
C PHE A 9 -5.38 -5.56 -23.29
N ILE A 10 -4.29 -6.33 -23.39
CA ILE A 10 -3.14 -5.97 -24.19
C ILE A 10 -3.54 -6.25 -25.64
N ASN A 11 -3.74 -5.21 -26.44
CA ASN A 11 -3.95 -5.40 -27.86
C ASN A 11 -2.60 -5.66 -28.52
N SER A 12 -2.09 -6.89 -28.42
CA SER A 12 -0.96 -7.35 -29.21
C SER A 12 -1.47 -7.91 -30.53
N SER A 13 -1.72 -7.06 -31.50
CA SER A 13 -1.75 -7.52 -32.90
C SER A 13 -0.30 -7.83 -33.32
N SER A 14 0.20 -9.02 -32.97
CA SER A 14 1.48 -9.51 -33.46
C SER A 14 1.34 -9.97 -34.91
N ALA A 15 1.52 -9.03 -35.83
CA ALA A 15 1.97 -9.41 -37.16
C ALA A 15 3.50 -9.52 -37.08
N TYR A 16 4.03 -10.72 -37.23
CA TYR A 16 5.46 -10.98 -37.34
C TYR A 16 5.98 -10.29 -38.62
N LEU A 17 6.56 -9.10 -38.47
CA LEU A 17 7.40 -8.48 -39.48
C LEU A 17 8.81 -8.31 -38.88
N PRO A 18 9.86 -8.87 -39.49
CA PRO A 18 11.22 -8.68 -39.00
C PRO A 18 11.62 -7.22 -39.23
N SER A 19 12.01 -6.53 -38.14
CA SER A 19 12.67 -5.22 -38.11
C SER A 19 11.81 -3.96 -37.90
N PHE A 20 10.58 -4.06 -37.37
CA PHE A 20 9.91 -2.88 -36.88
C PHE A 20 9.66 -3.06 -35.36
N VAL A 21 10.21 -2.13 -34.57
CA VAL A 21 9.76 -1.91 -33.18
C VAL A 21 8.32 -1.43 -33.30
N LEU A 22 7.36 -2.30 -33.02
CA LEU A 22 5.96 -1.90 -32.89
C LEU A 22 5.88 -1.04 -31.63
N LEU A 23 5.72 0.25 -31.82
CA LEU A 23 5.29 1.17 -30.79
C LEU A 23 3.87 0.75 -30.39
N SER A 24 3.73 0.05 -29.29
CA SER A 24 2.42 -0.30 -28.78
C SER A 24 2.09 0.68 -27.67
N GLU A 25 1.12 1.55 -27.93
CA GLU A 25 0.42 2.26 -26.88
C GLU A 25 -0.54 1.29 -26.19
N VAL A 26 -0.62 1.39 -24.89
CA VAL A 26 -1.59 0.67 -24.08
C VAL A 26 -2.52 1.68 -23.44
N ASN A 27 -3.78 1.62 -23.79
CA ASN A 27 -4.79 2.56 -23.31
C ASN A 27 -5.80 1.85 -22.40
N ALA A 28 -6.13 2.51 -21.28
CA ALA A 28 -7.22 2.08 -20.43
C ALA A 28 -8.51 2.00 -21.25
N THR A 29 -9.25 0.91 -21.10
CA THR A 29 -10.49 0.67 -21.85
C THR A 29 -11.57 0.16 -20.91
N ILE A 30 -12.74 0.77 -20.97
CA ILE A 30 -13.93 0.36 -20.23
C ILE A 30 -14.93 -0.24 -21.20
N TRP A 31 -15.46 -1.43 -20.87
CA TRP A 31 -16.56 -2.05 -21.59
C TRP A 31 -17.82 -2.04 -20.74
N GLN A 32 -18.91 -1.60 -21.34
CA GLN A 32 -20.23 -1.82 -20.76
C GLN A 32 -20.79 -3.12 -21.34
N ILE A 33 -21.20 -4.02 -20.46
CA ILE A 33 -21.69 -5.36 -20.84
C ILE A 33 -23.13 -5.53 -20.36
N ASP A 34 -23.98 -6.11 -21.19
CA ASP A 34 -25.37 -6.43 -20.85
C ASP A 34 -25.49 -7.67 -19.96
N VAL A 35 -26.71 -8.02 -19.57
CA VAL A 35 -27.01 -9.18 -18.71
C VAL A 35 -26.72 -10.54 -19.40
N ASN A 36 -26.55 -10.58 -20.73
CA ASN A 36 -26.21 -11.76 -21.49
C ASN A 36 -24.71 -11.93 -21.71
N GLY A 37 -23.92 -10.91 -21.34
CA GLY A 37 -22.48 -10.86 -21.55
C GLY A 37 -22.04 -10.20 -22.85
N ASP A 38 -22.99 -9.57 -23.58
CA ASP A 38 -22.67 -8.86 -24.83
C ASP A 38 -22.15 -7.45 -24.54
N VAL A 39 -21.10 -7.04 -25.28
CA VAL A 39 -20.54 -5.70 -25.17
C VAL A 39 -21.49 -4.68 -25.79
N ILE A 40 -21.99 -3.73 -24.99
CA ILE A 40 -22.88 -2.65 -25.42
C ILE A 40 -22.07 -1.46 -25.93
N SER A 41 -21.03 -1.06 -25.20
CA SER A 41 -20.13 0.05 -25.55
C SER A 41 -18.68 -0.26 -25.16
N THR A 42 -17.77 0.45 -25.79
CA THR A 42 -16.33 0.38 -25.52
C THR A 42 -15.78 1.82 -25.53
N ASP A 43 -15.29 2.26 -24.38
CA ASP A 43 -14.72 3.58 -24.20
C ASP A 43 -13.21 3.43 -23.95
N THR A 44 -12.38 3.93 -24.88
CA THR A 44 -10.92 3.91 -24.75
C THR A 44 -10.44 5.30 -24.36
N TYR A 45 -9.62 5.36 -23.32
CA TYR A 45 -9.12 6.59 -22.73
C TYR A 45 -7.74 6.94 -23.27
N PRO A 46 -7.50 8.22 -23.66
CA PRO A 46 -6.22 8.62 -24.24
C PRO A 46 -5.08 8.58 -23.22
N LEU A 47 -3.85 8.71 -23.70
CA LEU A 47 -2.71 9.02 -22.85
C LEU A 47 -2.91 10.38 -22.17
N LEU A 48 -2.15 10.65 -21.09
CA LEU A 48 -2.14 11.94 -20.40
C LEU A 48 -1.58 13.09 -21.24
N PHE A 49 -0.86 12.77 -22.30
CA PHE A 49 -0.24 13.72 -23.23
C PHE A 49 -0.17 13.11 -24.62
N GLU A 50 0.09 13.93 -25.62
CA GLU A 50 0.31 13.50 -27.00
C GLU A 50 1.82 13.36 -27.27
N PRO A 51 2.35 12.14 -27.51
CA PRO A 51 3.75 11.93 -27.83
C PRO A 51 4.11 12.57 -29.18
N ASP A 52 5.36 13.04 -29.32
CA ASP A 52 5.89 13.51 -30.59
C ASP A 52 5.92 12.37 -31.63
N GLU A 53 5.72 12.68 -32.93
CA GLU A 53 5.63 11.68 -34.03
C GLU A 53 6.87 10.79 -34.14
N ASP A 54 8.06 11.29 -33.72
CA ASP A 54 9.33 10.57 -33.74
C ASP A 54 9.72 9.94 -32.40
N ASP A 55 8.83 10.03 -31.39
CA ASP A 55 9.04 9.42 -30.07
C ASP A 55 8.86 7.90 -30.17
N THR A 56 9.91 7.17 -29.81
CA THR A 56 9.95 5.70 -29.87
C THR A 56 9.72 5.02 -28.50
N ARG A 57 9.37 5.78 -27.49
CA ARG A 57 9.10 5.24 -26.15
C ARG A 57 7.72 4.60 -26.08
N HIS A 58 7.55 3.64 -25.17
CA HIS A 58 6.26 3.05 -24.90
C HIS A 58 5.53 3.83 -23.82
N TYR A 59 4.29 4.17 -24.09
CA TYR A 59 3.41 4.88 -23.16
C TYR A 59 2.19 4.06 -22.85
N PHE A 60 1.64 4.25 -21.66
CA PHE A 60 0.45 3.54 -21.21
C PHE A 60 -0.44 4.38 -20.29
N THR A 61 -1.68 4.02 -20.28
CA THR A 61 -2.63 4.23 -19.19
C THR A 61 -3.23 2.90 -18.80
N TYR A 62 -3.26 2.59 -17.51
CA TYR A 62 -3.85 1.38 -16.95
C TYR A 62 -5.01 1.72 -16.02
N ALA A 63 -6.16 1.08 -16.22
CA ALA A 63 -7.27 1.10 -15.27
C ALA A 63 -7.18 -0.14 -14.38
N TYR A 64 -7.28 0.04 -13.06
CA TYR A 64 -7.19 -1.02 -12.07
C TYR A 64 -8.51 -1.35 -11.43
N ASP A 65 -9.37 -0.35 -11.22
CA ASP A 65 -10.68 -0.53 -10.62
C ASP A 65 -11.71 0.43 -11.22
N ILE A 66 -13.00 0.11 -11.04
CA ILE A 66 -14.12 0.89 -11.55
C ILE A 66 -15.31 0.78 -10.58
N ASN A 67 -15.96 1.93 -10.29
CA ASN A 67 -17.16 1.96 -9.47
C ASN A 67 -18.46 1.77 -10.27
N ASN A 68 -19.59 1.70 -9.57
CA ASN A 68 -20.90 1.54 -10.21
C ASN A 68 -21.38 2.77 -11.03
N GLN A 69 -20.68 3.90 -10.93
CA GLN A 69 -20.94 5.09 -11.73
C GLN A 69 -20.17 5.08 -13.06
N GLY A 70 -19.33 4.05 -13.30
CA GLY A 70 -18.50 3.94 -14.49
C GLY A 70 -17.23 4.79 -14.45
N ILE A 71 -16.86 5.31 -13.27
CA ILE A 71 -15.59 6.01 -13.07
C ILE A 71 -14.52 4.98 -12.76
N ALA A 72 -13.46 4.92 -13.57
CA ALA A 72 -12.34 4.04 -13.33
C ALA A 72 -11.11 4.83 -12.82
N VAL A 73 -10.22 4.11 -12.13
CA VAL A 73 -8.98 4.67 -11.58
C VAL A 73 -7.80 3.77 -11.91
N GLY A 74 -6.60 4.37 -11.92
CA GLY A 74 -5.39 3.64 -12.22
C GLY A 74 -4.14 4.50 -12.29
N GLU A 75 -3.29 4.30 -13.29
CA GLU A 75 -2.08 5.08 -13.51
C GLU A 75 -1.84 5.38 -14.99
N GLY A 76 -1.12 6.46 -15.25
CA GLY A 76 -0.67 6.82 -16.59
C GLY A 76 0.73 7.41 -16.58
N LEU A 77 1.46 7.22 -17.69
CA LEU A 77 2.75 7.86 -17.90
C LEU A 77 2.55 9.31 -18.32
N THR A 78 3.40 10.21 -17.80
CA THR A 78 3.36 11.65 -18.09
C THR A 78 4.21 12.06 -19.27
N GLY A 79 5.05 11.17 -19.81
CA GLY A 79 6.07 11.48 -20.81
C GLY A 79 7.40 11.95 -20.20
N ASP A 80 7.40 12.39 -18.97
CA ASP A 80 8.59 12.85 -18.27
C ASP A 80 9.37 11.69 -17.62
N ARG A 81 10.58 12.00 -17.18
CA ARG A 81 11.44 11.08 -16.44
C ARG A 81 11.87 11.71 -15.13
N ILE A 82 11.84 10.93 -14.08
CA ILE A 82 12.26 11.33 -12.75
C ILE A 82 13.46 10.51 -12.29
N THR A 83 14.27 11.10 -11.41
CA THR A 83 15.36 10.38 -10.76
C THR A 83 15.03 10.22 -9.28
N ILE A 84 14.82 8.97 -8.86
CA ILE A 84 14.59 8.61 -7.46
C ILE A 84 15.94 8.37 -6.82
N THR A 85 16.32 9.21 -5.87
CA THR A 85 17.55 9.07 -5.10
C THR A 85 17.29 8.30 -3.81
N ARG A 86 18.24 7.45 -3.43
CA ARG A 86 18.24 6.75 -2.14
C ARG A 86 19.57 6.99 -1.46
N PRO A 87 19.63 7.12 -0.13
CA PRO A 87 20.89 7.25 0.58
C PRO A 87 21.86 6.13 0.19
N ASN A 88 23.13 6.48 -0.05
CA ASN A 88 24.21 5.55 -0.38
C ASN A 88 24.06 4.74 -1.69
N THR A 89 23.17 5.16 -2.59
CA THR A 89 23.04 4.54 -3.93
C THR A 89 23.06 5.60 -5.03
N SER A 90 23.47 5.21 -6.24
CA SER A 90 23.23 6.05 -7.44
C SER A 90 21.71 6.10 -7.67
N GLY A 91 21.17 7.28 -7.91
CA GLY A 91 19.76 7.47 -8.23
C GLY A 91 19.34 6.59 -9.42
N ARG A 92 18.10 6.09 -9.37
CA ARG A 92 17.47 5.36 -10.48
C ARG A 92 16.58 6.32 -11.27
N THR A 93 16.79 6.42 -12.57
CA THR A 93 15.91 7.20 -13.46
C THR A 93 14.82 6.31 -14.02
N GLU A 94 13.57 6.69 -13.81
CA GLU A 94 12.36 5.97 -14.26
C GLU A 94 11.47 6.92 -15.07
N SER A 95 10.53 6.35 -15.84
CA SER A 95 9.44 7.12 -16.42
C SER A 95 8.50 7.58 -15.29
N GLU A 96 8.13 8.85 -15.31
CA GLU A 96 7.17 9.38 -14.33
C GLU A 96 5.78 8.82 -14.62
N ARG A 97 5.11 8.36 -13.55
CA ARG A 97 3.73 7.87 -13.60
C ARG A 97 2.94 8.46 -12.46
N VAL A 98 1.67 8.72 -12.74
CA VAL A 98 0.77 9.39 -11.84
C VAL A 98 -0.55 8.64 -11.72
N ALA A 99 -1.17 8.74 -10.54
CA ALA A 99 -2.53 8.27 -10.32
C ALA A 99 -3.49 8.99 -11.27
N THR A 100 -4.35 8.24 -11.94
CA THR A 100 -5.29 8.74 -12.94
C THR A 100 -6.72 8.33 -12.64
N VAL A 101 -7.64 9.18 -13.09
CA VAL A 101 -9.08 8.92 -13.15
C VAL A 101 -9.49 8.89 -14.62
N PHE A 102 -10.32 7.92 -14.99
CA PHE A 102 -10.89 7.73 -16.32
C PHE A 102 -12.40 7.94 -16.24
N ARG A 103 -12.87 9.04 -16.78
CA ARG A 103 -14.31 9.36 -16.83
C ARG A 103 -14.63 10.29 -18.00
N ASP A 104 -15.83 10.21 -18.53
CA ASP A 104 -16.34 11.10 -19.58
C ASP A 104 -15.43 11.16 -20.84
N GLY A 105 -14.69 10.07 -21.14
CA GLY A 105 -13.75 9.99 -22.26
C GLY A 105 -12.40 10.68 -22.02
N GLU A 106 -12.13 11.18 -20.83
CA GLU A 106 -10.91 11.90 -20.45
C GLU A 106 -10.06 11.09 -19.46
N THR A 107 -8.74 11.22 -19.60
CA THR A 107 -7.74 10.74 -18.64
C THR A 107 -7.27 11.93 -17.81
N ILE A 108 -7.53 11.90 -16.51
CA ILE A 108 -7.31 13.02 -15.60
C ILE A 108 -6.28 12.63 -14.55
N GLU A 109 -5.24 13.44 -14.38
CA GLU A 109 -4.29 13.30 -13.28
C GLU A 109 -4.95 13.63 -11.94
N LEU A 110 -4.77 12.74 -10.95
CA LEU A 110 -5.49 12.84 -9.67
C LEU A 110 -4.77 13.69 -8.62
N LEU A 111 -3.45 13.55 -8.52
CA LEU A 111 -2.66 14.15 -7.44
C LEU A 111 -1.59 15.09 -7.98
N PRO A 112 -1.28 16.21 -7.30
CA PRO A 112 -0.22 17.13 -7.70
C PRO A 112 1.16 16.46 -7.65
N ARG A 113 1.99 16.69 -8.69
CA ARG A 113 3.32 16.04 -8.84
C ARG A 113 4.39 16.57 -7.90
N GLU A 114 4.29 17.82 -7.45
CA GLU A 114 5.33 18.48 -6.68
C GLU A 114 5.69 17.74 -5.39
N GLU A 115 4.69 17.11 -4.76
CA GLU A 115 4.87 16.37 -3.52
C GLU A 115 4.85 14.85 -3.72
N ASN A 116 4.31 14.38 -4.84
CA ASN A 116 4.05 12.97 -5.12
C ASN A 116 4.92 12.52 -6.30
N ILE A 117 6.10 11.98 -6.00
CA ILE A 117 7.14 11.61 -6.98
C ILE A 117 6.61 10.58 -8.00
N ILE A 118 5.91 9.58 -7.52
CA ILE A 118 5.16 8.57 -8.29
C ILE A 118 3.87 8.33 -7.55
N SER A 119 2.76 8.21 -8.27
CA SER A 119 1.47 7.86 -7.68
C SER A 119 0.72 6.83 -8.51
N GLN A 120 -0.12 6.05 -7.86
CA GLN A 120 -0.93 5.01 -8.48
C GLN A 120 -2.26 4.89 -7.71
N ALA A 121 -3.38 5.07 -8.39
CA ALA A 121 -4.70 4.80 -7.82
C ALA A 121 -5.03 3.32 -8.02
N ILE A 122 -5.37 2.62 -6.94
CA ILE A 122 -5.56 1.16 -6.94
C ILE A 122 -7.03 0.80 -6.93
N ALA A 123 -7.85 1.49 -6.11
CA ALA A 123 -9.25 1.14 -5.96
C ALA A 123 -10.13 2.38 -5.76
N ILE A 124 -11.41 2.26 -6.09
CA ILE A 124 -12.45 3.29 -5.96
C ILE A 124 -13.75 2.67 -5.48
N ASN A 125 -14.47 3.36 -4.56
CA ASN A 125 -15.80 2.96 -4.14
C ASN A 125 -16.93 3.79 -4.81
N ASP A 126 -18.18 3.46 -4.47
CA ASP A 126 -19.35 4.16 -5.02
C ASP A 126 -19.60 5.56 -4.41
N GLU A 127 -18.92 5.92 -3.33
CA GLU A 127 -18.89 7.26 -2.76
C GLU A 127 -17.76 8.13 -3.33
N ASN A 128 -17.12 7.66 -4.42
CA ASN A 128 -16.04 8.35 -5.12
C ASN A 128 -14.76 8.55 -4.28
N TRP A 129 -14.58 7.76 -3.22
CA TRP A 129 -13.28 7.66 -2.55
C TRP A 129 -12.34 6.78 -3.36
N VAL A 130 -11.20 7.36 -3.71
CA VAL A 130 -10.08 6.69 -4.40
C VAL A 130 -8.97 6.42 -3.40
N THR A 131 -8.41 5.23 -3.43
CA THR A 131 -7.23 4.88 -2.62
C THR A 131 -6.10 4.36 -3.49
N GLY A 132 -4.89 4.48 -3.00
CA GLY A 132 -3.71 4.00 -3.70
C GLY A 132 -2.42 4.29 -2.97
N ALA A 133 -1.34 4.33 -3.72
CA ALA A 133 -0.01 4.56 -3.20
C ALA A 133 0.65 5.77 -3.86
N VAL A 134 1.37 6.54 -3.06
CA VAL A 134 2.26 7.60 -3.52
C VAL A 134 3.66 7.36 -3.00
N LEU A 135 4.66 7.63 -3.82
CA LEU A 135 6.05 7.67 -3.40
C LEU A 135 6.38 9.11 -2.97
N ARG A 136 6.55 9.30 -1.68
CA ARG A 136 6.93 10.60 -1.09
C ARG A 136 8.30 10.51 -0.43
N SER A 137 9.08 11.57 -0.53
CA SER A 137 10.34 11.67 0.19
C SER A 137 10.11 12.14 1.62
N GLN A 138 10.59 11.36 2.58
CA GLN A 138 10.61 11.74 3.99
C GLN A 138 12.01 11.48 4.54
N SER A 139 12.67 12.52 5.02
CA SER A 139 14.05 12.43 5.53
C SER A 139 15.02 11.79 4.53
N ASP A 140 14.93 12.19 3.24
CA ASP A 140 15.74 11.70 2.12
C ASP A 140 15.50 10.22 1.71
N ILE A 141 14.50 9.56 2.30
CA ILE A 141 14.11 8.20 1.92
C ILE A 141 12.73 8.24 1.26
N ALA A 142 12.67 7.83 0.00
CA ALA A 142 11.39 7.67 -0.70
C ALA A 142 10.71 6.38 -0.25
N ARG A 143 9.47 6.48 0.26
CA ARG A 143 8.65 5.35 0.69
C ARG A 143 7.26 5.43 0.10
N SER A 144 6.67 4.26 -0.11
CA SER A 144 5.24 4.17 -0.46
C SER A 144 4.40 4.64 0.71
N ARG A 145 3.43 5.51 0.43
CA ARG A 145 2.47 6.04 1.39
C ARG A 145 1.08 5.78 0.89
N LEU A 146 0.19 5.42 1.78
CA LEU A 146 -1.24 5.40 1.49
C LEU A 146 -1.71 6.82 1.18
N PHE A 147 -2.57 6.96 0.18
CA PHE A 147 -3.43 8.12 0.03
C PHE A 147 -4.89 7.66 -0.07
N VAL A 148 -5.79 8.51 0.38
CA VAL A 148 -7.21 8.47 0.05
C VAL A 148 -7.64 9.84 -0.45
N TYR A 149 -8.45 9.86 -1.49
CA TYR A 149 -8.90 11.09 -2.16
C TYR A 149 -10.36 10.96 -2.58
N ASN A 150 -11.18 11.94 -2.25
CA ASN A 150 -12.56 11.98 -2.69
C ASN A 150 -12.69 12.85 -3.95
N LEU A 151 -13.22 12.29 -5.03
CA LEU A 151 -13.34 12.98 -6.32
C LEU A 151 -14.32 14.15 -6.32
N ASP A 152 -15.31 14.14 -5.43
CA ASP A 152 -16.37 15.17 -5.39
C ASP A 152 -15.99 16.34 -4.48
N THR A 153 -15.44 16.04 -3.29
CA THR A 153 -15.08 17.05 -2.29
C THR A 153 -13.64 17.54 -2.42
N GLN A 154 -12.77 16.78 -3.13
CA GLN A 154 -11.33 16.99 -3.20
C GLN A 154 -10.63 16.86 -1.84
N GLU A 155 -11.28 16.23 -0.88
CA GLU A 155 -10.69 15.87 0.41
C GLU A 155 -9.64 14.80 0.21
N GLN A 156 -8.50 14.95 0.92
CA GLN A 156 -7.39 14.02 0.79
C GLN A 156 -6.71 13.77 2.14
N HIS A 157 -6.34 12.51 2.39
CA HIS A 157 -5.60 12.09 3.58
C HIS A 157 -4.39 11.24 3.18
N TYR A 158 -3.33 11.29 4.00
CA TYR A 158 -2.13 10.48 3.84
C TYR A 158 -1.79 9.80 5.18
N PRO A 159 -2.49 8.71 5.51
CA PRO A 159 -2.26 8.00 6.77
C PRO A 159 -0.81 7.52 6.92
N ASP A 160 -0.24 7.66 8.12
CA ASP A 160 1.16 7.31 8.39
C ASP A 160 1.42 5.80 8.51
N GLY A 161 0.37 4.98 8.60
CA GLY A 161 0.48 3.56 8.92
C GLY A 161 0.69 3.32 10.40
N PHE A 162 1.37 2.22 10.77
CA PHE A 162 1.62 1.90 12.18
C PHE A 162 2.64 2.82 12.84
N PHE A 163 3.45 3.50 12.05
CA PHE A 163 4.40 4.53 12.51
C PHE A 163 4.75 5.49 11.36
N VAL A 164 5.17 6.70 11.68
CA VAL A 164 5.36 7.83 10.74
C VAL A 164 6.21 7.49 9.51
N SER A 165 7.17 6.57 9.60
CA SER A 165 8.03 6.16 8.48
C SER A 165 7.63 4.80 7.87
N ALA A 166 6.47 4.25 8.22
CA ALA A 166 6.01 2.99 7.65
C ALA A 166 5.77 3.12 6.14
N GLY A 167 6.17 2.13 5.37
CA GLY A 167 5.68 1.94 4.03
C GLY A 167 4.25 1.40 4.10
N VAL A 168 3.32 1.96 3.35
CA VAL A 168 1.91 1.55 3.33
C VAL A 168 1.46 1.36 1.89
N THR A 169 0.76 0.27 1.63
CA THR A 169 0.19 -0.06 0.31
C THR A 169 -1.26 -0.47 0.47
N ALA A 170 -2.17 0.27 -0.17
CA ALA A 170 -3.57 -0.10 -0.28
C ALA A 170 -3.75 -1.18 -1.35
N ASN A 171 -4.71 -2.09 -1.13
CA ASN A 171 -5.11 -3.09 -2.11
C ASN A 171 -6.58 -2.95 -2.53
N ALA A 172 -7.48 -2.59 -1.61
CA ALA A 172 -8.91 -2.44 -1.89
C ALA A 172 -9.59 -1.43 -0.97
N ILE A 173 -10.78 -0.99 -1.38
CA ILE A 173 -11.70 -0.17 -0.59
C ILE A 173 -13.13 -0.68 -0.81
N ASN A 174 -13.97 -0.67 0.24
CA ASN A 174 -15.38 -1.00 0.13
C ASN A 174 -16.30 0.24 0.21
N ASN A 175 -17.61 0.03 0.06
CA ASN A 175 -18.61 1.10 0.14
C ASN A 175 -18.93 1.55 1.60
N ASN A 176 -18.27 0.95 2.59
CA ASN A 176 -18.29 1.43 3.98
C ASN A 176 -17.06 2.29 4.32
N ASN A 177 -16.35 2.82 3.30
CA ASN A 177 -15.17 3.67 3.44
C ASN A 177 -14.01 2.99 4.22
N ILE A 178 -13.89 1.65 4.12
CA ILE A 178 -12.81 0.88 4.72
C ILE A 178 -11.79 0.52 3.64
N VAL A 179 -10.56 0.99 3.80
CA VAL A 179 -9.40 0.63 2.98
C VAL A 179 -8.63 -0.50 3.66
N VAL A 180 -8.19 -1.48 2.87
CA VAL A 180 -7.35 -2.59 3.36
C VAL A 180 -6.08 -2.73 2.54
N GLY A 181 -5.05 -3.31 3.15
CA GLY A 181 -3.76 -3.52 2.50
C GLY A 181 -2.70 -4.06 3.46
N LYS A 182 -1.46 -3.64 3.26
CA LYS A 182 -0.32 -3.96 4.14
C LYS A 182 0.48 -2.72 4.51
N ALA A 183 1.05 -2.75 5.70
CA ALA A 183 1.95 -1.70 6.20
C ALA A 183 3.13 -2.31 6.97
N ASP A 184 4.27 -1.60 6.92
CA ASP A 184 5.47 -1.96 7.66
C ASP A 184 5.19 -1.97 9.17
N VAL A 185 5.65 -3.02 9.88
CA VAL A 185 5.58 -3.11 11.36
C VAL A 185 6.95 -2.95 12.01
N ASP A 186 8.04 -3.11 11.26
CA ASP A 186 9.40 -2.98 11.78
C ASP A 186 10.03 -1.64 11.38
N ALA A 187 10.24 -0.76 12.36
CA ALA A 187 10.89 0.53 12.17
C ALA A 187 12.44 0.44 12.14
N THR A 188 13.01 -0.68 12.53
CA THR A 188 14.47 -0.83 12.74
C THR A 188 15.23 -1.17 11.47
N SER A 189 14.58 -1.82 10.50
CA SER A 189 15.17 -2.19 9.21
C SER A 189 14.97 -1.11 8.15
N ASP A 190 16.05 -0.77 7.44
CA ASP A 190 16.01 0.20 6.32
C ASP A 190 15.72 -0.46 4.97
N THR A 191 15.91 -1.77 4.84
CA THR A 191 15.89 -2.45 3.54
C THR A 191 14.79 -3.48 3.37
N LEU A 192 14.56 -4.33 4.37
CA LEU A 192 13.51 -5.34 4.35
C LEU A 192 12.75 -5.25 5.67
N ARG A 193 11.49 -4.88 5.61
CA ARG A 193 10.62 -4.74 6.76
C ARG A 193 9.52 -5.77 6.69
N ASP A 194 9.21 -6.36 7.84
CA ASP A 194 8.01 -7.17 7.98
C ASP A 194 6.78 -6.28 7.84
N THR A 195 5.71 -6.87 7.30
CA THR A 195 4.43 -6.19 7.09
C THR A 195 3.33 -6.89 7.84
N ALA A 196 2.33 -6.13 8.27
CA ALA A 196 1.06 -6.65 8.74
C ALA A 196 -0.10 -6.15 7.88
N ALA A 197 -1.15 -6.95 7.84
CA ALA A 197 -2.41 -6.58 7.24
C ALA A 197 -3.06 -5.46 8.05
N PHE A 198 -3.59 -4.43 7.38
CA PHE A 198 -4.27 -3.32 8.03
C PHE A 198 -5.67 -3.11 7.46
N MET A 199 -6.50 -2.44 8.24
CA MET A 199 -7.66 -1.70 7.76
C MET A 199 -7.55 -0.23 8.19
N TYR A 200 -8.02 0.67 7.32
CA TYR A 200 -8.13 2.10 7.59
C TYR A 200 -9.56 2.56 7.32
N ASN A 201 -10.21 3.08 8.34
CA ASN A 201 -11.54 3.66 8.23
C ASN A 201 -11.40 5.15 7.91
N ILE A 202 -11.88 5.59 6.73
CA ILE A 202 -11.75 6.97 6.27
C ILE A 202 -12.56 7.92 7.16
N ASP A 203 -13.77 7.50 7.59
CA ASP A 203 -14.69 8.36 8.35
C ASP A 203 -14.20 8.66 9.77
N THR A 204 -13.46 7.72 10.39
CA THR A 204 -12.92 7.88 11.75
C THR A 204 -11.43 8.18 11.76
N GLU A 205 -10.75 8.10 10.60
CA GLU A 205 -9.30 8.19 10.44
C GLU A 205 -8.51 7.15 11.28
N GLU A 206 -9.16 6.02 11.63
CA GLU A 206 -8.55 4.97 12.44
C GLU A 206 -7.78 3.98 11.56
N PHE A 207 -6.49 3.78 11.89
CA PHE A 207 -5.59 2.83 11.23
C PHE A 207 -5.32 1.65 12.17
N THR A 208 -5.83 0.45 11.82
CA THR A 208 -5.87 -0.71 12.70
C THR A 208 -5.07 -1.87 12.12
N ASN A 209 -4.26 -2.54 12.96
CA ASN A 209 -3.63 -3.81 12.61
C ASN A 209 -4.67 -4.94 12.73
N LEU A 210 -4.87 -5.70 11.65
CA LEU A 210 -5.85 -6.79 11.68
C LEU A 210 -5.43 -7.93 12.62
N ASN A 211 -4.15 -8.06 12.96
CA ASN A 211 -3.70 -9.02 13.97
C ASN A 211 -4.20 -8.69 15.37
N ASP A 212 -4.50 -7.42 15.67
CA ASP A 212 -5.05 -7.00 16.97
C ASP A 212 -6.54 -7.34 17.10
N LEU A 213 -7.20 -7.73 16.00
CA LEU A 213 -8.64 -8.03 15.96
C LEU A 213 -8.95 -9.52 15.96
N VAL A 214 -7.94 -10.39 15.92
CA VAL A 214 -8.09 -11.85 15.96
C VAL A 214 -7.71 -12.39 17.35
N SER A 215 -8.17 -13.61 17.66
CA SER A 215 -7.87 -14.24 18.95
C SER A 215 -6.36 -14.41 19.16
N CYS A 216 -5.86 -14.24 20.38
CA CYS A 216 -4.46 -14.41 20.74
C CYS A 216 -3.91 -15.83 20.45
N ASP A 217 -4.79 -16.85 20.49
CA ASP A 217 -4.42 -18.23 20.18
C ASP A 217 -4.45 -18.53 18.66
N ASN A 218 -4.67 -17.49 17.82
CA ASN A 218 -4.73 -17.66 16.39
C ASN A 218 -3.35 -18.04 15.82
N PRO A 219 -3.22 -19.13 15.04
CA PRO A 219 -1.94 -19.53 14.45
C PRO A 219 -1.54 -18.71 13.20
N TYR A 220 -2.43 -17.83 12.75
CA TYR A 220 -2.24 -17.05 11.52
C TYR A 220 -1.71 -15.66 11.84
N GLU A 221 -0.53 -15.34 11.32
CA GLU A 221 -0.02 -13.97 11.29
C GLU A 221 -0.47 -13.30 10.00
N LEU A 222 -1.36 -12.32 10.09
CA LEU A 222 -1.93 -11.62 8.93
C LEU A 222 -0.91 -10.62 8.39
N ILE A 223 -0.35 -10.90 7.21
CA ILE A 223 0.75 -10.10 6.63
C ILE A 223 0.28 -9.12 5.55
N GLU A 224 -0.88 -9.35 4.93
CA GLU A 224 -1.45 -8.50 3.88
C GLU A 224 -2.95 -8.77 3.75
N ALA A 225 -3.78 -7.76 3.81
CA ALA A 225 -5.18 -7.81 3.39
C ALA A 225 -5.26 -7.53 1.88
N VAL A 226 -5.86 -8.46 1.13
CA VAL A 226 -5.84 -8.44 -0.33
C VAL A 226 -7.08 -7.77 -0.91
N ASP A 227 -8.25 -8.04 -0.31
CA ASP A 227 -9.53 -7.53 -0.80
C ASP A 227 -10.55 -7.46 0.35
N ILE A 228 -11.59 -6.63 0.19
CA ILE A 228 -12.69 -6.44 1.14
C ILE A 228 -14.01 -6.25 0.40
N ASN A 229 -15.09 -6.88 0.90
CA ASN A 229 -16.44 -6.65 0.39
C ASN A 229 -17.26 -5.67 1.26
N ASP A 230 -18.50 -5.37 0.83
CA ASP A 230 -19.39 -4.46 1.55
C ASP A 230 -19.97 -5.04 2.85
N ASP A 231 -19.83 -6.34 3.08
CA ASP A 231 -20.13 -6.98 4.37
C ASP A 231 -18.92 -6.90 5.34
N ASN A 232 -17.86 -6.18 4.98
CA ASN A 232 -16.57 -6.06 5.67
C ASN A 232 -15.86 -7.42 5.86
N GLU A 233 -16.12 -8.39 4.99
CA GLU A 233 -15.35 -9.62 4.94
C GLU A 233 -14.05 -9.37 4.17
N ILE A 234 -12.92 -9.79 4.74
CA ILE A 234 -11.59 -9.53 4.20
C ILE A 234 -10.95 -10.85 3.78
N ILE A 235 -10.33 -10.89 2.59
CA ILE A 235 -9.40 -11.93 2.20
C ILE A 235 -7.99 -11.44 2.51
N ALA A 236 -7.23 -12.25 3.24
CA ALA A 236 -5.87 -11.90 3.64
C ALA A 236 -4.88 -13.04 3.36
N ASN A 237 -3.64 -12.66 3.13
CA ASN A 237 -2.50 -13.55 3.18
C ASN A 237 -2.01 -13.65 4.63
N ALA A 238 -1.83 -14.86 5.12
CA ALA A 238 -1.36 -15.12 6.47
C ALA A 238 -0.14 -16.04 6.46
N ARG A 239 0.82 -15.78 7.32
CA ARG A 239 1.95 -16.66 7.61
C ARG A 239 1.54 -17.66 8.69
N ILE A 240 1.91 -18.94 8.50
CA ILE A 240 1.73 -20.00 9.50
C ILE A 240 3.01 -20.86 9.56
N LYS A 241 3.23 -21.51 10.69
CA LYS A 241 4.17 -22.61 10.78
C LYS A 241 3.54 -23.88 10.19
N ALA A 242 4.20 -24.50 9.23
CA ALA A 242 3.74 -25.71 8.57
C ALA A 242 4.89 -26.73 8.49
N THR A 243 4.53 -28.01 8.57
CA THR A 243 5.49 -29.10 8.39
C THR A 243 6.12 -29.04 7.01
N ASN A 244 7.45 -29.00 6.95
CA ASN A 244 8.19 -29.11 5.70
C ASN A 244 8.09 -30.52 5.12
N LYS A 245 7.77 -30.65 3.85
CA LYS A 245 7.53 -31.94 3.17
C LYS A 245 8.34 -32.07 1.90
N TYR A 246 8.81 -33.28 1.64
CA TYR A 246 9.31 -33.66 0.31
C TYR A 246 8.18 -33.60 -0.73
N VAL A 247 8.52 -33.48 -2.00
CA VAL A 247 7.58 -33.54 -3.12
C VAL A 247 6.72 -34.82 -3.11
N THR A 248 7.22 -35.87 -2.48
CA THR A 248 6.53 -37.17 -2.29
C THR A 248 5.48 -37.13 -1.17
N GLY A 249 5.35 -36.01 -0.43
CA GLY A 249 4.42 -35.84 0.69
C GLY A 249 4.92 -36.32 2.04
N ASN A 250 6.13 -36.92 2.12
CA ASN A 250 6.74 -37.31 3.39
C ASN A 250 7.31 -36.11 4.12
N ASP A 251 7.24 -36.13 5.45
CA ASP A 251 7.79 -35.07 6.29
C ASP A 251 9.31 -35.07 6.23
N ILE A 252 9.91 -33.89 6.23
CA ILE A 252 11.35 -33.71 6.38
C ILE A 252 11.67 -33.70 7.86
N ILE A 253 12.64 -34.56 8.24
CA ILE A 253 13.08 -34.68 9.62
C ILE A 253 14.45 -33.99 9.76
N ASN A 254 14.58 -33.11 10.77
CA ASN A 254 15.82 -32.42 11.07
C ASN A 254 16.87 -33.31 11.70
N SER A 255 18.08 -32.80 11.98
CA SER A 255 19.19 -33.53 12.59
C SER A 255 18.90 -34.09 13.99
N ASP A 256 17.90 -33.51 14.68
CA ASP A 256 17.52 -33.88 16.04
C ASP A 256 16.41 -34.93 16.08
N GLY A 257 15.93 -35.36 14.89
CA GLY A 257 14.89 -36.35 14.72
C GLY A 257 13.46 -35.79 14.83
N GLU A 258 13.31 -34.47 14.80
CA GLU A 258 12.02 -33.78 14.85
C GLU A 258 11.57 -33.38 13.44
N THR A 259 10.27 -33.22 13.25
CA THR A 259 9.70 -32.69 12.01
C THR A 259 10.16 -31.26 11.80
N GLU A 260 10.73 -30.99 10.63
CA GLU A 260 11.12 -29.63 10.26
C GLU A 260 9.87 -28.77 9.99
N GLU A 261 9.80 -27.59 10.61
CA GLU A 261 8.77 -26.60 10.35
C GLU A 261 9.31 -25.45 9.49
N ILE A 262 8.49 -24.95 8.58
CA ILE A 262 8.79 -23.80 7.73
C ILE A 262 7.65 -22.78 7.81
N ASP A 263 7.98 -21.52 7.53
CA ASP A 263 6.97 -20.50 7.32
C ASP A 263 6.30 -20.72 5.95
N SER A 264 4.98 -20.81 5.98
CA SER A 264 4.14 -20.97 4.79
C SER A 264 3.11 -19.85 4.74
N VAL A 265 2.82 -19.36 3.52
CA VAL A 265 1.80 -18.36 3.31
C VAL A 265 0.53 -19.04 2.81
N VAL A 266 -0.59 -18.73 3.45
CA VAL A 266 -1.92 -19.24 3.11
C VAL A 266 -2.91 -18.08 2.97
N ALA A 267 -3.95 -18.29 2.15
CA ALA A 267 -5.07 -17.35 2.09
C ALA A 267 -6.08 -17.68 3.21
N VAL A 268 -6.53 -16.65 3.92
CA VAL A 268 -7.56 -16.75 4.95
C VAL A 268 -8.67 -15.75 4.69
N LYS A 269 -9.88 -16.07 5.15
CA LYS A 269 -11.03 -15.17 5.15
C LYS A 269 -11.32 -14.73 6.57
N LEU A 270 -11.41 -13.44 6.78
CA LEU A 270 -11.86 -12.81 8.02
C LEU A 270 -13.30 -12.38 7.84
N SER A 271 -14.14 -12.63 8.84
CA SER A 271 -15.55 -12.18 8.85
C SER A 271 -15.81 -11.44 10.16
N PRO A 272 -16.47 -10.27 10.13
CA PRO A 272 -16.83 -9.55 11.34
C PRO A 272 -17.69 -10.38 12.27
N LEU A 273 -17.41 -10.33 13.57
CA LEU A 273 -18.24 -10.95 14.60
C LEU A 273 -19.21 -9.92 15.15
N SER A 274 -20.52 -10.18 15.01
CA SER A 274 -21.55 -9.39 15.71
C SER A 274 -21.42 -9.62 17.20
N ASN A 275 -21.02 -8.62 17.97
CA ASN A 275 -20.70 -8.66 19.40
C ASN A 275 -19.36 -9.33 19.76
N GLY A 276 -18.40 -9.32 18.86
CA GLY A 276 -17.01 -9.67 19.17
C GLY A 276 -16.41 -8.71 20.21
N SER A 277 -15.49 -9.21 21.01
CA SER A 277 -14.61 -8.40 21.87
C SER A 277 -13.18 -8.59 21.39
N ILE A 278 -12.37 -7.54 21.49
CA ILE A 278 -10.94 -7.61 21.24
C ILE A 278 -10.30 -8.30 22.45
N ASP A 279 -9.50 -9.34 22.20
CA ASP A 279 -8.70 -9.99 23.22
C ASP A 279 -7.47 -9.12 23.55
N GLU A 280 -7.20 -8.87 24.83
CA GLU A 280 -5.93 -8.25 25.25
C GLU A 280 -4.85 -9.32 25.27
N CYS A 281 -4.06 -9.42 24.18
CA CYS A 281 -2.97 -10.38 24.09
C CYS A 281 -1.79 -9.95 24.96
N GLU A 282 -1.22 -10.88 25.75
CA GLU A 282 0.03 -10.64 26.45
C GLU A 282 1.17 -10.58 25.40
N ILE A 283 1.79 -9.41 25.29
CA ILE A 283 2.99 -9.24 24.46
C ILE A 283 4.15 -9.95 25.19
N PRO A 284 4.83 -10.95 24.55
CA PRO A 284 6.01 -11.58 25.13
C PRO A 284 7.05 -10.55 25.61
N GLU A 285 7.76 -10.83 26.70
CA GLU A 285 8.71 -9.87 27.30
C GLU A 285 9.82 -9.44 26.33
N ASP A 286 10.19 -10.29 25.35
CA ASP A 286 11.19 -10.05 24.33
C ASP A 286 10.67 -9.18 23.16
N GLU A 287 9.35 -9.10 22.97
CA GLU A 287 8.69 -8.26 21.97
C GLU A 287 8.15 -6.94 22.54
N GLN A 288 8.21 -6.75 23.87
CA GLN A 288 7.77 -5.51 24.50
C GLN A 288 8.62 -4.33 24.00
N PRO A 289 8.00 -3.18 23.64
CA PRO A 289 8.74 -2.00 23.24
C PRO A 289 9.75 -1.65 24.34
N TYR A 290 11.03 -1.66 24.01
CA TYR A 290 12.08 -1.28 24.95
C TYR A 290 11.87 0.18 25.36
N GLU A 291 11.22 0.39 26.51
CA GLU A 291 11.22 1.70 27.15
C GLU A 291 12.67 2.06 27.48
N ARG A 292 13.29 2.89 26.62
CA ARG A 292 14.50 3.59 27.03
C ARG A 292 14.12 4.40 28.26
N LYS A 293 14.39 3.84 29.42
CA LYS A 293 14.49 4.63 30.64
C LYS A 293 15.67 5.58 30.39
N GLY A 294 15.34 6.69 29.71
CA GLY A 294 16.29 7.77 29.51
C GLY A 294 16.86 8.04 30.86
N ALA A 295 18.18 8.09 30.96
CA ALA A 295 18.85 8.64 32.13
C ALA A 295 18.27 10.05 32.27
N ALA A 296 17.21 10.18 33.08
CA ALA A 296 16.78 11.45 33.62
C ALA A 296 17.96 11.90 34.44
N THR A 297 18.90 12.60 33.79
CA THR A 297 19.77 13.54 34.48
C THR A 297 18.81 14.58 35.03
N GLY A 298 18.24 14.19 36.17
CA GLY A 298 17.14 14.91 36.77
C GLY A 298 17.58 16.37 36.94
N LEU A 299 16.62 17.25 36.87
CA LEU A 299 16.74 18.68 37.21
C LEU A 299 17.66 18.91 38.42
N LEU A 300 17.82 17.94 39.33
CA LEU A 300 18.76 17.95 40.47
C LEU A 300 20.25 18.02 40.06
N ALA A 301 20.67 17.47 38.91
CA ALA A 301 22.05 17.61 38.42
C ALA A 301 22.34 19.04 37.93
N PHE A 302 21.35 19.70 37.35
CA PHE A 302 21.44 21.11 36.97
C PHE A 302 21.50 22.03 38.22
N PHE A 303 20.67 21.74 39.23
CA PHE A 303 20.73 22.50 40.50
C PHE A 303 22.05 22.28 41.24
N GLY A 304 22.63 21.07 41.22
CA GLY A 304 23.94 20.79 41.79
C GLY A 304 25.08 21.57 41.13
N LEU A 305 25.07 21.68 39.80
CA LEU A 305 26.05 22.47 39.05
C LEU A 305 25.93 23.99 39.33
N PHE A 306 24.71 24.52 39.42
CA PHE A 306 24.47 25.92 39.78
C PHE A 306 24.92 26.23 41.21
N ALA A 307 24.63 25.35 42.20
CA ALA A 307 25.06 25.52 43.57
C ALA A 307 26.59 25.51 43.70
N ALA A 308 27.29 24.62 42.99
CA ALA A 308 28.76 24.56 42.98
C ALA A 308 29.41 25.81 42.38
N VAL A 309 28.83 26.38 41.33
CA VAL A 309 29.31 27.65 40.72
C VAL A 309 29.09 28.84 41.66
N PHE A 310 27.96 28.88 42.37
CA PHE A 310 27.66 29.94 43.34
C PHE A 310 28.55 29.86 44.60
N MET A 311 28.86 28.67 45.15
CA MET A 311 29.80 28.48 46.26
C MET A 311 31.22 28.87 45.88
N ARG A 312 31.67 28.56 44.65
CA ARG A 312 33.02 28.92 44.19
C ARG A 312 33.21 30.44 44.02
N ARG A 313 32.15 31.20 43.80
CA ARG A 313 32.17 32.68 43.75
C ARG A 313 32.21 33.32 45.13
N ARG A 314 31.74 32.68 46.22
CA ARG A 314 31.77 33.19 47.57
C ARG A 314 33.08 32.92 48.28
N LEU A 315 33.91 31.98 47.83
CA LEU A 315 35.22 31.65 48.41
C LEU A 315 36.38 32.45 47.78
N LYS A 316 36.08 33.33 46.83
CA LYS A 316 37.09 34.27 46.22
C LYS A 316 36.85 35.73 46.53
N LYS A 317 36.25 36.02 47.71
CA LYS A 317 36.24 37.36 48.31
C LYS A 317 36.96 37.36 49.63
#